data_9d06aed7c21b883d5de729ef1e1efdfb
#
_entry.id   9d06aed7c21b883d5de729ef1e1efdfb
#
_cell.length_a   1.000
_cell.length_b   1.000
_cell.length_c   1.000
_cell.angle_alpha   90.00
_cell.angle_beta   90.00
_cell.angle_gamma   90.00
#
_symmetry.space_group_name_H-M   'P 1'
#
loop_
_entity.id
_entity.type
_entity.pdbx_description
1 polymer ?
#
loop_
_entity_poly.entity_id
_entity_poly.type
_entity_poly.pdbx_seq_one_letter_code
_entity_poly.pdbx_strand_id
1 'polypeptide(L)'
;MKPVIIFITLFSVSFGGSLRDVGALMESLIFYGNVNSSNVITDKYIGADTESAYGSSYGIQAQLSSLGVKGRFNKFYLSLGLSEGGFLQKNIHQVIDYEIQKRYRIHYVHTALFYPLPFSIRKAVIFSGLYAGIPTGGTIETLRGGFTRPDTQLEQSYLKTDFGFLVTVAYNLNSSITVRSTLQYGLNNSFDYTYEDYKAANRIFGIGISYRYNAKKNHNE
;
A
#
# COMPACT_ATOMS: atom_id res chain seq x y z
N MET A 1 14.29 1.13 14.38
CA MET A 1 14.12 2.50 14.92
C MET A 1 14.97 3.56 14.21
N LYS A 2 16.23 3.29 13.80
CA LYS A 2 17.10 4.28 13.12
C LYS A 2 16.51 4.95 11.86
N PRO A 3 15.87 4.22 10.88
CA PRO A 3 15.36 4.85 9.67
C PRO A 3 14.19 5.81 9.91
N VAL A 4 13.34 5.54 10.91
CA VAL A 4 12.20 6.42 11.24
C VAL A 4 12.70 7.75 11.82
N ILE A 5 13.73 7.71 12.66
CA ILE A 5 14.34 8.93 13.24
C ILE A 5 14.99 9.77 12.14
N ILE A 6 15.72 9.15 11.21
CA ILE A 6 16.34 9.83 10.06
C ILE A 6 15.28 10.49 9.18
N PHE A 7 14.16 9.81 8.91
CA PHE A 7 13.07 10.37 8.11
C PHE A 7 12.41 11.57 8.79
N ILE A 8 12.13 11.47 10.10
CA ILE A 8 11.56 12.57 10.89
C ILE A 8 12.52 13.75 10.94
N THR A 9 13.84 13.51 11.09
CA THR A 9 14.86 14.57 11.12
C THR A 9 14.99 15.26 9.77
N LEU A 10 15.03 14.52 8.66
CA LEU A 10 15.05 15.07 7.31
C LEU A 10 13.78 15.89 7.01
N PHE A 11 12.63 15.43 7.44
CA PHE A 11 11.35 16.12 7.26
C PHE A 11 11.31 17.42 8.09
N SER A 12 11.79 17.42 9.34
CA SER A 12 11.86 18.60 10.22
C SER A 12 12.81 19.67 9.67
N VAL A 13 13.97 19.27 9.15
CA VAL A 13 14.95 20.19 8.54
C VAL A 13 14.39 20.82 7.27
N SER A 14 13.64 20.08 6.48
CA SER A 14 13.03 20.59 5.23
C SER A 14 11.93 21.63 5.46
N PHE A 15 11.28 21.63 6.63
CA PHE A 15 10.18 22.53 6.97
C PHE A 15 10.55 23.65 7.97
N GLY A 16 11.83 23.75 8.38
CA GLY A 16 12.30 24.82 9.27
C GLY A 16 11.70 24.83 10.68
N GLY A 17 11.20 23.68 11.14
CA GLY A 17 10.51 23.54 12.42
C GLY A 17 11.45 23.47 13.64
N SER A 18 10.98 23.94 14.78
CA SER A 18 11.67 23.81 16.08
C SER A 18 11.49 22.40 16.67
N LEU A 19 12.29 22.01 17.68
CA LEU A 19 12.15 20.73 18.39
C LEU A 19 10.75 20.54 19.03
N ARG A 20 10.06 21.65 19.37
CA ARG A 20 8.66 21.61 19.86
C ARG A 20 7.70 21.14 18.75
N ASP A 21 7.97 21.53 17.51
CA ASP A 21 7.15 21.13 16.35
C ASP A 21 7.32 19.63 16.04
N VAL A 22 8.50 19.06 16.35
CA VAL A 22 8.75 17.61 16.21
C VAL A 22 7.87 16.81 17.18
N GLY A 23 7.70 17.26 18.43
CA GLY A 23 6.82 16.62 19.39
C GLY A 23 5.36 16.63 18.93
N ALA A 24 4.87 17.78 18.49
CA ALA A 24 3.51 17.91 17.95
C ALA A 24 3.29 17.08 16.67
N LEU A 25 4.32 16.97 15.83
CA LEU A 25 4.29 16.11 14.64
C LEU A 25 4.17 14.63 15.03
N MET A 26 4.97 14.18 15.99
CA MET A 26 4.92 12.79 16.47
C MET A 26 3.55 12.42 17.03
N GLU A 27 2.89 13.32 17.77
CA GLU A 27 1.53 13.13 18.29
C GLU A 27 0.46 13.02 17.17
N SER A 28 0.77 13.57 16.00
CA SER A 28 -0.15 13.54 14.84
C SER A 28 0.05 12.32 13.93
N LEU A 29 1.15 11.58 14.10
CA LEU A 29 1.44 10.42 13.27
C LEU A 29 0.54 9.24 13.63
N ILE A 30 0.08 8.59 12.59
CA ILE A 30 -0.68 7.35 12.67
C ILE A 30 0.17 6.28 11.98
N PHE A 31 0.55 5.25 12.72
CA PHE A 31 1.23 4.08 12.17
C PHE A 31 0.19 3.07 11.71
N TYR A 32 0.40 2.43 10.59
CA TYR A 32 -0.53 1.40 10.10
C TYR A 32 0.19 0.17 9.57
N GLY A 33 -0.51 -0.98 9.66
CA GLY A 33 -0.13 -2.22 9.04
C GLY A 33 -1.36 -2.97 8.54
N ASN A 34 -1.30 -3.52 7.33
CA ASN A 34 -2.36 -4.32 6.74
C ASN A 34 -1.81 -5.62 6.17
N VAL A 35 -2.66 -6.64 6.15
CA VAL A 35 -2.51 -7.81 5.29
C VAL A 35 -3.33 -7.54 4.02
N ASN A 36 -2.71 -7.75 2.88
CA ASN A 36 -3.30 -7.45 1.58
C ASN A 36 -3.62 -8.74 0.82
N SER A 37 -4.72 -8.73 0.10
CA SER A 37 -5.00 -9.62 -1.01
C SER A 37 -4.94 -8.78 -2.28
N SER A 38 -4.01 -9.08 -3.16
CA SER A 38 -3.82 -8.34 -4.41
C SER A 38 -4.10 -9.21 -5.60
N ASN A 39 -4.72 -8.64 -6.61
CA ASN A 39 -4.98 -9.26 -7.91
C ASN A 39 -4.74 -8.21 -9.00
N VAL A 40 -4.79 -8.63 -10.25
CA VAL A 40 -4.64 -7.74 -11.39
C VAL A 40 -5.81 -7.90 -12.36
N ILE A 41 -6.12 -6.82 -13.07
CA ILE A 41 -6.96 -6.87 -14.25
C ILE A 41 -6.05 -6.83 -15.45
N THR A 42 -6.26 -7.75 -16.36
CA THR A 42 -5.48 -7.86 -17.59
C THR A 42 -6.31 -7.47 -18.80
N ASP A 43 -5.70 -6.70 -19.73
CA ASP A 43 -6.37 -6.27 -20.96
C ASP A 43 -6.51 -7.39 -21.99
N LYS A 44 -5.60 -8.35 -21.96
CA LYS A 44 -5.61 -9.50 -22.87
C LYS A 44 -5.21 -10.75 -22.14
N TYR A 45 -5.92 -11.79 -22.45
CA TYR A 45 -5.74 -13.07 -21.90
C TYR A 45 -5.62 -14.13 -23.00
N ILE A 46 -4.55 -14.88 -22.98
CA ILE A 46 -4.38 -16.10 -23.76
C ILE A 46 -4.04 -17.22 -22.78
N GLY A 47 -5.08 -17.93 -22.32
CA GLY A 47 -4.90 -19.21 -21.64
C GLY A 47 -4.37 -19.19 -20.19
N ALA A 48 -4.36 -18.06 -19.44
CA ALA A 48 -3.90 -18.02 -18.05
C ALA A 48 -4.94 -17.41 -17.10
N ASP A 49 -5.36 -18.11 -16.07
CA ASP A 49 -6.19 -17.55 -15.00
C ASP A 49 -5.32 -16.79 -14.00
N THR A 50 -5.80 -15.63 -13.56
CA THR A 50 -5.14 -14.87 -12.51
C THR A 50 -5.89 -14.99 -11.20
N GLU A 51 -5.18 -15.31 -10.14
CA GLU A 51 -5.71 -15.38 -8.79
C GLU A 51 -5.02 -14.36 -7.89
N SER A 52 -5.65 -14.11 -6.75
CA SER A 52 -5.11 -13.20 -5.74
C SER A 52 -3.84 -13.75 -5.10
N ALA A 53 -2.82 -12.90 -4.97
CA ALA A 53 -1.68 -13.14 -4.10
C ALA A 53 -1.84 -12.39 -2.78
N TYR A 54 -1.22 -12.89 -1.73
CA TYR A 54 -1.20 -12.22 -0.42
C TYR A 54 0.09 -11.47 -0.24
N GLY A 55 0.01 -10.31 0.41
CA GLY A 55 1.12 -9.46 0.74
C GLY A 55 0.83 -8.65 2.00
N SER A 56 1.66 -7.66 2.26
CA SER A 56 1.51 -6.76 3.39
C SER A 56 1.74 -5.31 2.98
N SER A 57 1.21 -4.38 3.76
CA SER A 57 1.56 -2.96 3.67
C SER A 57 1.69 -2.36 5.05
N TYR A 58 2.64 -1.45 5.21
CA TYR A 58 2.85 -0.73 6.46
C TYR A 58 3.45 0.65 6.19
N GLY A 59 3.19 1.56 7.08
CA GLY A 59 3.68 2.93 6.92
C GLY A 59 3.17 3.88 7.97
N ILE A 60 3.32 5.14 7.65
CA ILE A 60 2.89 6.28 8.46
C ILE A 60 1.89 7.13 7.69
N GLN A 61 1.03 7.79 8.42
CA GLN A 61 0.01 8.69 7.91
C GLN A 61 -0.08 9.91 8.82
N ALA A 62 -0.25 11.08 8.24
CA ALA A 62 -0.47 12.32 8.98
C ALA A 62 -1.56 13.16 8.33
N GLN A 63 -2.31 13.89 9.14
CA GLN A 63 -3.21 14.92 8.62
C GLN A 63 -2.41 16.15 8.17
N LEU A 64 -2.72 16.76 7.04
CA LEU A 64 -1.94 17.89 6.51
C LEU A 64 -1.97 19.12 7.41
N SER A 65 -3.03 19.31 8.20
CA SER A 65 -3.06 20.37 9.24
C SER A 65 -1.95 20.22 10.27
N SER A 66 -1.57 19.00 10.64
CA SER A 66 -0.47 18.71 11.57
C SER A 66 0.90 18.99 10.95
N LEU A 67 0.97 19.01 9.62
CA LEU A 67 2.17 19.37 8.85
C LEU A 67 2.22 20.86 8.52
N GLY A 68 1.37 21.68 9.14
CA GLY A 68 1.32 23.13 8.94
C GLY A 68 0.55 23.61 7.72
N VAL A 69 -0.08 22.71 6.97
CA VAL A 69 -0.91 23.07 5.81
C VAL A 69 -2.21 23.71 6.28
N LYS A 70 -2.49 24.93 5.81
CA LYS A 70 -3.69 25.72 6.13
C LYS A 70 -4.68 25.70 4.96
N GLY A 71 -5.91 26.17 5.23
CA GLY A 71 -6.94 26.34 4.21
C GLY A 71 -7.68 25.04 3.87
N ARG A 72 -8.10 24.92 2.61
CA ARG A 72 -8.99 23.81 2.17
C ARG A 72 -8.37 22.42 2.25
N PHE A 73 -7.06 22.33 2.22
CA PHE A 73 -6.32 21.07 2.24
C PHE A 73 -5.98 20.55 3.66
N ASN A 74 -6.30 21.32 4.71
CA ASN A 74 -5.96 20.95 6.09
C ASN A 74 -6.60 19.63 6.58
N LYS A 75 -7.72 19.23 5.96
CA LYS A 75 -8.43 17.99 6.30
C LYS A 75 -7.92 16.76 5.57
N PHE A 76 -7.03 16.91 4.60
CA PHE A 76 -6.44 15.80 3.88
C PHE A 76 -5.43 15.06 4.77
N TYR A 77 -5.26 13.79 4.46
CA TYR A 77 -4.26 12.92 5.05
C TYR A 77 -3.24 12.53 3.98
N LEU A 78 -1.99 12.63 4.32
CA LEU A 78 -0.87 12.10 3.53
C LEU A 78 -0.40 10.80 4.19
N SER A 79 -0.19 9.77 3.38
CA SER A 79 0.37 8.49 3.80
C SER A 79 1.64 8.21 3.02
N LEU A 80 2.61 7.61 3.69
CA LEU A 80 3.84 7.09 3.10
C LEU A 80 4.14 5.72 3.73
N GLY A 81 4.52 4.75 2.90
CA GLY A 81 4.79 3.41 3.39
C GLY A 81 5.39 2.49 2.34
N LEU A 82 5.49 1.24 2.71
CA LEU A 82 5.88 0.14 1.85
C LEU A 82 4.68 -0.77 1.66
N SER A 83 4.51 -1.30 0.46
CA SER A 83 3.48 -2.28 0.16
C SER A 83 4.02 -3.39 -0.73
N GLU A 84 3.49 -4.57 -0.55
CA GLU A 84 3.68 -5.71 -1.42
C GLU A 84 2.35 -5.99 -2.10
N GLY A 85 2.40 -6.06 -3.43
CA GLY A 85 1.32 -6.44 -4.31
C GLY A 85 1.76 -7.58 -5.21
N GLY A 86 0.86 -8.08 -6.04
CA GLY A 86 1.16 -9.10 -7.02
C GLY A 86 -0.06 -9.94 -7.37
N PHE A 87 0.21 -11.05 -8.03
CA PHE A 87 -0.83 -11.98 -8.48
C PHE A 87 -0.24 -13.37 -8.72
N LEU A 88 -1.12 -14.35 -8.75
CA LEU A 88 -0.81 -15.72 -9.14
C LEU A 88 -1.36 -15.93 -10.56
N GLN A 89 -0.49 -16.31 -11.48
CA GLN A 89 -0.84 -16.70 -12.85
C GLN A 89 -0.80 -18.22 -12.95
N LYS A 90 -1.87 -18.82 -13.47
CA LYS A 90 -1.96 -20.26 -13.73
C LYS A 90 -2.02 -20.49 -15.23
N ASN A 91 -1.08 -21.21 -15.77
CA ASN A 91 -1.05 -21.62 -17.18
C ASN A 91 -1.24 -23.12 -17.27
N ILE A 92 -2.23 -23.57 -18.02
CA ILE A 92 -2.44 -24.99 -18.34
C ILE A 92 -1.74 -25.24 -19.68
N HIS A 93 -0.70 -26.07 -19.67
CA HIS A 93 -0.05 -26.47 -20.90
C HIS A 93 -0.88 -27.56 -21.60
N GLN A 94 -1.60 -27.19 -22.65
CA GLN A 94 -2.59 -28.06 -23.33
C GLN A 94 -2.03 -29.38 -23.89
N VAL A 95 -0.72 -29.45 -24.14
CA VAL A 95 -0.10 -30.63 -24.76
C VAL A 95 0.32 -31.69 -23.75
N ILE A 96 0.56 -31.31 -22.48
CA ILE A 96 1.15 -32.22 -21.48
C ILE A 96 0.27 -32.32 -20.23
N ASP A 97 -0.91 -31.75 -20.23
CA ASP A 97 -1.87 -31.68 -19.10
C ASP A 97 -1.20 -31.32 -17.76
N TYR A 98 -0.47 -30.21 -17.78
CA TYR A 98 0.44 -29.85 -16.73
C TYR A 98 0.34 -28.37 -16.39
N GLU A 99 0.08 -28.11 -15.11
CA GLU A 99 -0.11 -26.76 -14.60
C GLU A 99 1.22 -26.12 -14.21
N ILE A 100 1.47 -24.93 -14.73
CA ILE A 100 2.54 -24.06 -14.30
C ILE A 100 1.90 -22.88 -13.59
N GLN A 101 2.28 -22.68 -12.35
CA GLN A 101 1.88 -21.48 -11.58
C GLN A 101 3.08 -20.55 -11.45
N LYS A 102 2.87 -19.28 -11.79
CA LYS A 102 3.84 -18.20 -11.55
C LYS A 102 3.25 -17.22 -10.54
N ARG A 103 3.91 -17.07 -9.40
CA ARG A 103 3.55 -16.07 -8.40
C ARG A 103 4.45 -14.85 -8.55
N TYR A 104 3.85 -13.73 -8.92
CA TYR A 104 4.51 -12.44 -9.01
C TYR A 104 4.36 -11.72 -7.67
N ARG A 105 5.48 -11.23 -7.11
CA ARG A 105 5.51 -10.37 -5.93
C ARG A 105 6.23 -9.09 -6.31
N ILE A 106 5.59 -7.94 -6.09
CA ILE A 106 6.13 -6.64 -6.44
C ILE A 106 6.12 -5.76 -5.20
N HIS A 107 7.25 -5.15 -4.91
CA HIS A 107 7.43 -4.25 -3.77
C HIS A 107 7.35 -2.81 -4.24
N TYR A 108 6.62 -1.98 -3.49
CA TYR A 108 6.41 -0.57 -3.79
C TYR A 108 6.76 0.30 -2.60
N VAL A 109 7.39 1.45 -2.86
CA VAL A 109 7.24 2.63 -2.00
C VAL A 109 5.92 3.28 -2.37
N HIS A 110 5.03 3.37 -1.39
CA HIS A 110 3.64 3.77 -1.59
C HIS A 110 3.37 5.11 -0.94
N THR A 111 2.72 6.02 -1.65
CA THR A 111 2.20 7.28 -1.12
C THR A 111 0.72 7.41 -1.45
N ALA A 112 -0.04 8.04 -0.56
CA ALA A 112 -1.45 8.31 -0.81
C ALA A 112 -1.89 9.63 -0.19
N LEU A 113 -2.77 10.32 -0.90
CA LEU A 113 -3.45 11.51 -0.44
C LEU A 113 -4.95 11.25 -0.40
N PHE A 114 -5.58 11.35 0.76
CA PHE A 114 -6.98 11.02 0.92
C PHE A 114 -7.71 11.96 1.89
N TYR A 115 -9.02 12.04 1.72
CA TYR A 115 -9.91 12.94 2.42
C TYR A 115 -11.01 12.15 3.12
N PRO A 116 -11.34 12.47 4.39
CA PRO A 116 -12.49 11.87 5.07
C PRO A 116 -13.79 12.37 4.42
N LEU A 117 -14.60 11.44 3.95
CA LEU A 117 -15.92 11.77 3.43
C LEU A 117 -16.83 12.25 4.56
N PRO A 118 -17.81 13.12 4.28
CA PRO A 118 -18.72 13.67 5.30
C PRO A 118 -19.70 12.63 5.86
N PHE A 119 -19.57 11.38 5.45
CA PHE A 119 -20.39 10.27 5.93
C PHE A 119 -19.66 9.54 7.05
N SER A 120 -20.14 9.67 8.27
CA SER A 120 -19.69 8.87 9.40
C SER A 120 -20.84 8.03 9.93
N ILE A 121 -20.60 6.74 10.14
CA ILE A 121 -21.57 5.83 10.74
C ILE A 121 -21.01 5.48 12.12
N ARG A 122 -21.53 6.13 13.18
CA ARG A 122 -21.07 5.94 14.56
C ARG A 122 -19.55 6.18 14.68
N LYS A 123 -18.76 5.10 14.88
CA LYS A 123 -17.29 5.12 15.03
C LYS A 123 -16.53 4.89 13.72
N ALA A 124 -17.24 4.70 12.60
CA ALA A 124 -16.63 4.46 11.30
C ALA A 124 -16.51 5.74 10.50
N VAL A 125 -15.35 5.95 9.87
CA VAL A 125 -15.06 7.05 8.95
C VAL A 125 -14.64 6.45 7.62
N ILE A 126 -15.19 6.99 6.53
CA ILE A 126 -14.82 6.59 5.18
C ILE A 126 -13.89 7.64 4.60
N PHE A 127 -12.78 7.19 4.05
CA PHE A 127 -11.83 8.02 3.33
C PHE A 127 -11.81 7.63 1.86
N SER A 128 -11.63 8.62 0.98
CA SER A 128 -11.39 8.41 -0.44
C SER A 128 -10.24 9.27 -0.91
N GLY A 129 -9.45 8.78 -1.87
CA GLY A 129 -8.31 9.52 -2.35
C GLY A 129 -7.58 8.86 -3.51
N LEU A 130 -6.37 9.36 -3.75
CA LEU A 130 -5.46 8.89 -4.78
C LEU A 130 -4.24 8.26 -4.15
N TYR A 131 -3.65 7.30 -4.82
CA TYR A 131 -2.39 6.71 -4.43
C TYR A 131 -1.42 6.63 -5.62
N ALA A 132 -0.15 6.55 -5.29
CA ALA A 132 0.91 6.19 -6.21
C ALA A 132 1.89 5.23 -5.52
N GLY A 133 2.32 4.21 -6.23
CA GLY A 133 3.31 3.23 -5.81
C GLY A 133 4.48 3.19 -6.79
N ILE A 134 5.69 3.48 -6.31
CA ILE A 134 6.92 3.38 -7.09
C ILE A 134 7.51 2.00 -6.84
N PRO A 135 7.65 1.13 -7.86
CA PRO A 135 8.20 -0.19 -7.67
C PRO A 135 9.68 -0.11 -7.31
N THR A 136 10.08 -0.90 -6.32
CA THR A 136 11.48 -1.00 -5.86
C THR A 136 12.12 -2.33 -6.21
N GLY A 137 11.33 -3.27 -6.72
CA GLY A 137 11.76 -4.59 -7.14
C GLY A 137 10.61 -5.58 -7.11
N GLY A 138 10.91 -6.81 -7.47
CA GLY A 138 9.95 -7.89 -7.41
C GLY A 138 10.59 -9.26 -7.68
N THR A 139 9.82 -10.31 -7.44
CA THR A 139 10.24 -11.70 -7.68
C THR A 139 9.16 -12.48 -8.39
N ILE A 140 9.59 -13.50 -9.14
CA ILE A 140 8.73 -14.52 -9.73
C ILE A 140 9.09 -15.85 -9.10
N GLU A 141 8.14 -16.44 -8.40
CA GLU A 141 8.21 -17.82 -7.93
C GLU A 141 7.48 -18.72 -8.92
N THR A 142 8.15 -19.75 -9.45
CA THR A 142 7.54 -20.68 -10.40
C THR A 142 7.34 -22.03 -9.73
N LEU A 143 6.08 -22.47 -9.65
CA LEU A 143 5.69 -23.81 -9.19
C LEU A 143 5.37 -24.68 -10.41
N ARG A 144 5.98 -25.87 -10.48
CA ARG A 144 5.85 -26.79 -11.58
C ARG A 144 5.72 -28.22 -11.08
N GLY A 145 4.55 -28.85 -11.24
CA GLY A 145 4.35 -30.25 -10.85
C GLY A 145 4.68 -30.53 -9.38
N GLY A 146 4.38 -29.58 -8.47
CA GLY A 146 4.70 -29.69 -7.05
C GLY A 146 6.13 -29.28 -6.65
N PHE A 147 7.00 -28.90 -7.61
CA PHE A 147 8.35 -28.42 -7.34
C PHE A 147 8.40 -26.91 -7.45
N THR A 148 8.92 -26.24 -6.43
CA THR A 148 9.19 -24.80 -6.44
C THR A 148 10.59 -24.57 -7.01
N ARG A 149 10.71 -23.73 -8.04
CA ARG A 149 12.00 -23.23 -8.52
C ARG A 149 12.44 -22.05 -7.66
N PRO A 150 13.76 -21.79 -7.55
CA PRO A 150 14.26 -20.58 -6.89
C PRO A 150 13.61 -19.33 -7.45
N ASP A 151 13.34 -18.34 -6.59
CA ASP A 151 12.80 -17.06 -6.96
C ASP A 151 13.71 -16.37 -7.99
N THR A 152 13.11 -15.94 -9.09
CA THR A 152 13.81 -15.14 -10.09
C THR A 152 13.46 -13.67 -9.86
N GLN A 153 14.44 -12.79 -9.87
CA GLN A 153 14.18 -11.36 -9.77
C GLN A 153 13.47 -10.86 -11.03
N LEU A 154 12.44 -10.04 -10.84
CA LEU A 154 11.80 -9.31 -11.91
C LEU A 154 12.72 -8.21 -12.41
N GLU A 155 12.89 -8.13 -13.73
CA GLU A 155 13.63 -7.02 -14.34
C GLU A 155 12.88 -5.69 -14.09
N GLN A 156 13.64 -4.66 -13.74
CA GLN A 156 13.08 -3.32 -13.47
C GLN A 156 12.31 -2.74 -14.67
N SER A 157 12.65 -3.16 -15.88
CA SER A 157 11.99 -2.75 -17.13
C SER A 157 10.51 -3.14 -17.21
N TYR A 158 10.12 -4.21 -16.51
CA TYR A 158 8.72 -4.67 -16.46
C TYR A 158 7.88 -3.98 -15.40
N LEU A 159 8.53 -3.29 -14.46
CA LEU A 159 7.88 -2.65 -13.33
C LEU A 159 7.62 -1.18 -13.63
N LYS A 160 6.37 -0.75 -13.53
CA LYS A 160 5.96 0.64 -13.73
C LYS A 160 5.30 1.19 -12.48
N THR A 161 5.36 2.50 -12.34
CA THR A 161 4.64 3.20 -11.27
C THR A 161 3.17 2.82 -11.33
N ASP A 162 2.63 2.39 -10.21
CA ASP A 162 1.22 2.12 -10.01
C ASP A 162 0.54 3.37 -9.46
N PHE A 163 -0.57 3.80 -10.05
CA PHE A 163 -1.38 4.89 -9.49
C PHE A 163 -2.86 4.62 -9.69
N GLY A 164 -3.66 5.16 -8.80
CA GLY A 164 -5.09 4.92 -8.85
C GLY A 164 -5.87 5.55 -7.71
N PHE A 165 -7.07 5.04 -7.52
CA PHE A 165 -7.96 5.42 -6.44
C PHE A 165 -7.84 4.49 -5.25
N LEU A 166 -8.08 5.05 -4.07
CA LEU A 166 -8.23 4.26 -2.86
C LEU A 166 -9.49 4.67 -2.10
N VAL A 167 -10.10 3.70 -1.44
CA VAL A 167 -11.16 3.89 -0.45
C VAL A 167 -10.77 3.14 0.81
N THR A 168 -10.84 3.82 1.95
CA THR A 168 -10.55 3.20 3.26
C THR A 168 -11.75 3.41 4.19
N VAL A 169 -12.22 2.34 4.79
CA VAL A 169 -13.15 2.37 5.91
C VAL A 169 -12.34 2.17 7.18
N ALA A 170 -12.41 3.12 8.09
CA ALA A 170 -11.69 3.11 9.35
C ALA A 170 -12.69 3.09 10.53
N TYR A 171 -12.62 2.06 11.38
CA TYR A 171 -13.45 1.91 12.55
C TYR A 171 -12.62 2.12 13.83
N ASN A 172 -12.93 3.18 14.57
CA ASN A 172 -12.21 3.53 15.80
C ASN A 172 -12.64 2.62 16.95
N LEU A 173 -11.74 1.74 17.40
CA LEU A 173 -11.96 0.93 18.60
C LEU A 173 -11.87 1.81 19.86
N ASN A 174 -10.83 2.65 19.90
CA ASN A 174 -10.61 3.64 20.96
C ASN A 174 -9.88 4.88 20.38
N SER A 175 -9.38 5.76 21.24
CA SER A 175 -8.67 6.99 20.82
C SER A 175 -7.35 6.73 20.09
N SER A 176 -6.76 5.56 20.26
CA SER A 176 -5.43 5.23 19.72
C SER A 176 -5.47 4.14 18.64
N ILE A 177 -6.44 3.23 18.70
CA ILE A 177 -6.48 2.04 17.82
C ILE A 177 -7.68 2.11 16.90
N THR A 178 -7.41 1.92 15.62
CA THR A 178 -8.42 1.88 14.56
C THR A 178 -8.22 0.62 13.73
N VAL A 179 -9.30 -0.13 13.48
CA VAL A 179 -9.33 -1.19 12.45
C VAL A 179 -9.65 -0.53 11.12
N ARG A 180 -8.94 -0.92 10.08
CA ARG A 180 -9.11 -0.35 8.74
C ARG A 180 -9.25 -1.43 7.67
N SER A 181 -10.08 -1.15 6.67
CA SER A 181 -10.16 -1.90 5.43
C SER A 181 -9.92 -0.94 4.28
N THR A 182 -9.03 -1.30 3.37
CA THR A 182 -8.62 -0.44 2.25
C THR A 182 -8.79 -1.19 0.94
N LEU A 183 -9.43 -0.55 -0.02
CA LEU A 183 -9.52 -1.00 -1.41
C LEU A 183 -8.71 -0.02 -2.27
N GLN A 184 -7.77 -0.53 -3.06
CA GLN A 184 -7.02 0.23 -4.05
C GLN A 184 -7.37 -0.29 -5.43
N TYR A 185 -7.54 0.62 -6.37
CA TYR A 185 -7.88 0.34 -7.76
C TYR A 185 -6.91 1.08 -8.67
N GLY A 186 -5.99 0.34 -9.30
CA GLY A 186 -5.03 0.87 -10.26
C GLY A 186 -5.71 1.30 -11.55
N LEU A 187 -5.28 2.45 -12.06
CA LEU A 187 -5.78 3.04 -13.30
C LEU A 187 -4.84 2.78 -14.48
N ASN A 188 -3.61 2.42 -14.22
CA ASN A 188 -2.60 2.17 -15.23
C ASN A 188 -2.07 0.74 -15.15
N ASN A 189 -1.39 0.32 -16.19
CA ASN A 189 -0.66 -0.93 -16.19
C ASN A 189 0.63 -0.76 -15.38
N SER A 190 0.63 -1.29 -14.16
CA SER A 190 1.78 -1.28 -13.24
C SER A 190 2.80 -2.38 -13.55
N PHE A 191 2.40 -3.34 -14.39
CA PHE A 191 3.23 -4.45 -14.84
C PHE A 191 3.10 -4.60 -16.36
N ASP A 192 4.23 -4.70 -17.05
CA ASP A 192 4.31 -4.81 -18.52
C ASP A 192 5.38 -5.84 -18.89
N TYR A 193 4.94 -7.07 -19.11
CA TYR A 193 5.81 -8.18 -19.49
C TYR A 193 5.73 -8.42 -21.00
N THR A 194 6.68 -7.82 -21.72
CA THR A 194 6.68 -7.75 -23.19
C THR A 194 6.72 -9.11 -23.90
N TYR A 195 7.32 -10.12 -23.28
CA TYR A 195 7.37 -11.46 -23.87
C TYR A 195 6.03 -12.18 -23.94
N GLU A 196 5.09 -11.80 -23.09
CA GLU A 196 3.79 -12.44 -22.98
C GLU A 196 2.64 -11.47 -23.33
N ASP A 197 2.95 -10.25 -23.87
CA ASP A 197 1.98 -9.16 -24.11
C ASP A 197 1.07 -8.88 -22.89
N TYR A 198 1.64 -9.05 -21.71
CA TYR A 198 0.91 -9.06 -20.47
C TYR A 198 0.97 -7.67 -19.80
N LYS A 199 -0.17 -7.01 -19.75
CA LYS A 199 -0.33 -5.72 -19.07
C LYS A 199 -1.35 -5.87 -17.96
N ALA A 200 -1.01 -5.39 -16.78
CA ALA A 200 -1.82 -5.61 -15.61
C ALA A 200 -1.96 -4.36 -14.74
N ALA A 201 -3.19 -4.01 -14.39
CA ALA A 201 -3.51 -2.99 -13.40
C ALA A 201 -3.82 -3.63 -12.05
N ASN A 202 -3.24 -3.10 -10.98
CA ASN A 202 -3.38 -3.65 -9.63
C ASN A 202 -4.77 -3.42 -9.04
N ARG A 203 -5.25 -4.43 -8.32
CA ARG A 203 -6.37 -4.33 -7.37
C ARG A 203 -5.90 -4.89 -6.05
N ILE A 204 -5.93 -4.08 -5.00
CA ILE A 204 -5.47 -4.48 -3.68
C ILE A 204 -6.58 -4.25 -2.67
N PHE A 205 -6.94 -5.31 -1.96
CA PHE A 205 -7.81 -5.25 -0.79
C PHE A 205 -6.98 -5.54 0.45
N GLY A 206 -6.98 -4.64 1.43
CA GLY A 206 -6.22 -4.78 2.66
C GLY A 206 -7.11 -4.66 3.89
N ILE A 207 -6.82 -5.46 4.90
CA ILE A 207 -7.38 -5.33 6.25
C ILE A 207 -6.23 -5.20 7.22
N GLY A 208 -6.35 -4.28 8.16
CA GLY A 208 -5.30 -4.06 9.13
C GLY A 208 -5.70 -3.15 10.29
N ILE A 209 -4.69 -2.71 10.99
CA ILE A 209 -4.84 -1.82 12.13
C ILE A 209 -3.99 -0.57 11.93
N SER A 210 -4.42 0.51 12.56
CA SER A 210 -3.61 1.70 12.72
C SER A 210 -3.56 2.14 14.17
N TYR A 211 -2.43 2.70 14.57
CA TYR A 211 -2.16 3.18 15.91
C TYR A 211 -1.77 4.66 15.87
N ARG A 212 -2.46 5.49 16.66
CA ARG A 212 -2.12 6.89 16.88
C ARG A 212 -1.40 7.03 18.21
N TYR A 213 -0.20 7.58 18.17
CA TYR A 213 0.54 7.90 19.38
C TYR A 213 -0.08 9.12 20.08
N ASN A 214 -0.47 8.97 21.36
CA ASN A 214 -1.01 10.05 22.21
C ASN A 214 -0.05 10.28 23.38
N ALA A 215 0.88 11.23 23.25
CA ALA A 215 1.86 11.53 24.31
C ALA A 215 1.21 12.06 25.59
N LYS A 216 0.08 12.75 25.50
CA LYS A 216 -0.57 13.36 26.67
C LYS A 216 -1.14 12.39 27.70
N LYS A 217 -1.30 11.10 27.37
CA LYS A 217 -1.83 10.10 28.30
C LYS A 217 -0.77 9.50 29.23
N ASN A 218 0.50 9.56 28.83
CA ASN A 218 1.59 8.88 29.53
C ASN A 218 2.29 9.76 30.59
N HIS A 219 1.87 11.02 30.78
CA HIS A 219 2.43 11.90 31.82
C HIS A 219 1.57 12.00 33.08
N ASN A 220 0.41 11.32 33.14
CA ASN A 220 -0.51 11.35 34.29
C ASN A 220 -0.73 9.96 34.93
N GLU A 221 0.11 8.97 34.63
CA GLU A 221 0.30 7.74 35.38
C GLU A 221 1.71 7.73 35.98
#